data_cb472cafe9a46a8f3ba5064c6b9f9e9d
#
_entry.id   cb472cafe9a46a8f3ba5064c6b9f9e9d
#
_cell.length_a   1.000
_cell.length_b   1.000
_cell.length_c   1.000
_cell.angle_alpha   90.00
_cell.angle_beta   90.00
_cell.angle_gamma   90.00
#
_symmetry.space_group_name_H-M   'P 1'
#
loop_
_entity.id
_entity.type
_entity.pdbx_description
1 polymer ?
#
loop_
_entity_poly.entity_id
_entity_poly.type
_entity_poly.pdbx_seq_one_letter_code
_entity_poly.pdbx_strand_id
1 'polypeptide(L)'
;MRKRVLIVDDHQPFRAVARELLESAGYVVTSEAADAAEALAAVAADSPDAVLLDVQLPDRDGFAVATALAAADGPAVVLISSREADDYGRRVAACGARGFIPKSKLSAATFGALLE
;
A
#
# COMPACT_ATOMS: atom_id res chain seq x y z
N MET A 1 6.68 4.13 19.00
CA MET A 1 6.39 2.79 18.46
C MET A 1 6.60 2.78 16.96
N ARG A 2 7.09 1.66 16.43
CA ARG A 2 7.29 1.51 15.00
C ARG A 2 5.95 1.28 14.30
N LYS A 3 5.76 1.90 13.15
CA LYS A 3 4.58 1.62 12.35
C LYS A 3 4.72 0.27 11.64
N ARG A 4 3.63 -0.45 11.60
CA ARG A 4 3.53 -1.79 11.01
C ARG A 4 2.90 -1.66 9.63
N VAL A 5 3.54 -2.23 8.62
CA VAL A 5 3.16 -2.04 7.21
C VAL A 5 2.95 -3.39 6.52
N LEU A 6 1.87 -3.48 5.76
CA LEU A 6 1.62 -4.57 4.83
C LEU A 6 1.98 -4.10 3.42
N ILE A 7 2.75 -4.90 2.69
CA ILE A 7 3.10 -4.60 1.29
C ILE A 7 2.28 -5.49 0.37
N VAL A 8 1.54 -4.89 -0.57
CA VAL A 8 0.65 -5.59 -1.50
C VAL A 8 1.05 -5.28 -2.94
N ASP A 9 1.58 -6.27 -3.65
CA ASP A 9 2.02 -6.14 -5.04
C ASP A 9 2.24 -7.54 -5.58
N ASP A 10 1.80 -7.80 -6.80
CA ASP A 10 1.97 -9.12 -7.41
C ASP A 10 3.39 -9.36 -7.94
N HIS A 11 4.24 -8.34 -7.97
CA HIS A 11 5.61 -8.41 -8.46
C HIS A 11 6.57 -8.63 -7.29
N GLN A 12 6.97 -9.87 -7.07
CA GLN A 12 7.80 -10.25 -5.92
C GLN A 12 9.12 -9.46 -5.81
N PRO A 13 9.87 -9.21 -6.89
CA PRO A 13 11.08 -8.40 -6.77
C PRO A 13 10.83 -6.99 -6.24
N PHE A 14 9.70 -6.37 -6.60
CA PHE A 14 9.35 -5.06 -6.05
C PHE A 14 9.05 -5.15 -4.56
N ARG A 15 8.31 -6.20 -4.12
CA ARG A 15 8.03 -6.37 -2.68
C ARG A 15 9.32 -6.48 -1.89
N ALA A 16 10.31 -7.19 -2.41
CA ALA A 16 11.60 -7.35 -1.74
C ALA A 16 12.33 -6.01 -1.58
N VAL A 17 12.33 -5.19 -2.63
CA VAL A 17 12.94 -3.85 -2.60
C VAL A 17 12.21 -2.94 -1.62
N ALA A 18 10.87 -2.92 -1.68
CA ALA A 18 10.05 -2.09 -0.80
C ALA A 18 10.24 -2.48 0.66
N ARG A 19 10.28 -3.79 0.93
CA ARG A 19 10.51 -4.30 2.29
C ARG A 19 11.83 -3.81 2.85
N GLU A 20 12.91 -3.98 2.09
CA GLU A 20 14.24 -3.54 2.53
C GLU A 20 14.26 -2.04 2.80
N LEU A 21 13.68 -1.27 1.91
CA LEU A 21 13.61 0.19 2.01
C LEU A 21 12.86 0.62 3.28
N LEU A 22 11.71 0.03 3.55
CA LEU A 22 10.90 0.38 4.72
C LEU A 22 11.53 -0.11 6.01
N GLU A 23 12.06 -1.33 6.03
CA GLU A 23 12.71 -1.87 7.23
C GLU A 23 13.95 -1.07 7.60
N SER A 24 14.72 -0.61 6.61
CA SER A 24 15.90 0.24 6.84
C SER A 24 15.51 1.58 7.47
N ALA A 25 14.28 2.03 7.25
CA ALA A 25 13.78 3.30 7.81
C ALA A 25 13.09 3.11 9.17
N GLY A 26 13.04 1.90 9.69
CA GLY A 26 12.47 1.61 11.01
C GLY A 26 11.03 1.13 11.01
N TYR A 27 10.41 0.93 9.85
CA TYR A 27 9.08 0.32 9.79
C TYR A 27 9.19 -1.17 10.03
N VAL A 28 8.09 -1.77 10.52
CA VAL A 28 7.97 -3.22 10.65
C VAL A 28 7.07 -3.71 9.54
N VAL A 29 7.61 -4.53 8.63
CA VAL A 29 6.80 -5.15 7.58
C VAL A 29 6.19 -6.42 8.14
N THR A 30 4.86 -6.39 8.36
CA THR A 30 4.16 -7.50 9.01
C THR A 30 4.00 -8.70 8.09
N SER A 31 3.75 -8.43 6.81
CA SER A 31 3.63 -9.48 5.80
C SER A 31 3.63 -8.85 4.40
N GLU A 32 3.63 -9.71 3.40
CA GLU A 32 3.53 -9.35 1.99
C GLU A 32 2.35 -10.12 1.39
N ALA A 33 1.65 -9.48 0.46
CA ALA A 33 0.53 -10.10 -0.24
C ALA A 33 0.70 -9.89 -1.74
N ALA A 34 0.35 -10.89 -2.53
CA ALA A 34 0.49 -10.86 -3.98
C ALA A 34 -0.82 -10.49 -4.69
N ASP A 35 -1.94 -10.51 -3.98
CA ASP A 35 -3.25 -10.19 -4.55
C ASP A 35 -4.17 -9.61 -3.48
N ALA A 36 -5.38 -9.20 -3.90
CA ALA A 36 -6.33 -8.56 -3.01
C ALA A 36 -6.85 -9.51 -1.93
N ALA A 37 -7.08 -10.77 -2.26
CA ALA A 37 -7.57 -11.75 -1.29
C ALA A 37 -6.57 -11.95 -0.16
N GLU A 38 -5.28 -12.11 -0.50
CA GLU A 38 -4.22 -12.20 0.50
C GLU A 38 -4.10 -10.93 1.33
N ALA A 39 -4.25 -9.76 0.68
CA ALA A 39 -4.17 -8.47 1.36
C ALA A 39 -5.26 -8.33 2.42
N LEU A 40 -6.49 -8.63 2.07
CA LEU A 40 -7.61 -8.52 3.01
C LEU A 40 -7.47 -9.50 4.17
N ALA A 41 -7.00 -10.72 3.89
CA ALA A 41 -6.73 -11.71 4.93
C ALA A 41 -5.61 -11.23 5.87
N ALA A 42 -4.55 -10.65 5.32
CA ALA A 42 -3.43 -10.14 6.12
C ALA A 42 -3.85 -8.95 6.99
N VAL A 43 -4.68 -8.05 6.48
CA VAL A 43 -5.22 -6.93 7.28
C VAL A 43 -6.01 -7.46 8.46
N ALA A 44 -6.86 -8.46 8.23
CA ALA A 44 -7.67 -9.06 9.31
C ALA A 44 -6.80 -9.76 10.35
N ALA A 45 -5.75 -10.46 9.91
CA ALA A 45 -4.88 -11.24 10.80
C ALA A 45 -3.91 -10.37 11.59
N ASP A 46 -3.31 -9.38 10.93
CA ASP A 46 -2.16 -8.66 11.48
C ASP A 46 -2.48 -7.24 11.94
N SER A 47 -3.60 -6.67 11.52
CA SER A 47 -4.00 -5.30 11.84
C SER A 47 -2.85 -4.29 11.64
N PRO A 48 -2.30 -4.17 10.42
CA PRO A 48 -1.21 -3.22 10.18
C PRO A 48 -1.68 -1.78 10.35
N ASP A 49 -0.74 -0.88 10.59
CA ASP A 49 -1.04 0.56 10.67
C ASP A 49 -1.22 1.17 9.29
N ALA A 50 -0.52 0.63 8.30
CA ALA A 50 -0.55 1.15 6.94
C ALA A 50 -0.40 0.01 5.93
N VAL A 51 -0.90 0.25 4.73
CA VAL A 51 -0.79 -0.67 3.59
C VAL A 51 -0.18 0.07 2.42
N LEU A 52 0.90 -0.48 1.87
CA LEU A 52 1.46 -0.04 0.59
C LEU A 52 0.82 -0.93 -0.47
N LEU A 53 -0.02 -0.37 -1.32
CA LEU A 53 -0.97 -1.11 -2.15
C LEU A 53 -0.83 -0.77 -3.63
N ASP A 54 -0.50 -1.77 -4.44
CA ASP A 54 -0.48 -1.62 -5.89
C ASP A 54 -1.90 -1.39 -6.41
N VAL A 55 -2.06 -0.44 -7.31
CA VAL A 55 -3.33 -0.14 -7.97
C VAL A 55 -3.78 -1.33 -8.83
N GLN A 56 -2.85 -2.05 -9.45
CA GLN A 56 -3.18 -3.17 -10.34
C GLN A 56 -2.83 -4.50 -9.70
N LEU A 57 -3.84 -5.22 -9.26
CA LEU A 57 -3.70 -6.56 -8.70
C LEU A 57 -4.36 -7.58 -9.64
N PRO A 58 -3.92 -8.84 -9.64
CA PRO A 58 -4.44 -9.84 -10.59
C PRO A 58 -5.91 -10.18 -10.41
N ASP A 59 -6.41 -10.12 -9.18
CA ASP A 59 -7.78 -10.53 -8.84
C ASP A 59 -8.73 -9.36 -8.63
N ARG A 60 -8.21 -8.14 -8.43
CA ARG A 60 -9.05 -7.01 -8.08
C ARG A 60 -8.34 -5.68 -8.30
N ASP A 61 -9.10 -4.64 -8.56
CA ASP A 61 -8.60 -3.27 -8.66
C ASP A 61 -8.16 -2.79 -7.27
N GLY A 62 -6.96 -2.24 -7.17
CA GLY A 62 -6.43 -1.72 -5.91
C GLY A 62 -7.27 -0.58 -5.33
N PHE A 63 -7.92 0.23 -6.18
CA PHE A 63 -8.82 1.27 -5.69
C PHE A 63 -10.02 0.67 -4.95
N ALA A 64 -10.52 -0.47 -5.42
CA ALA A 64 -11.61 -1.16 -4.74
C ALA A 64 -11.18 -1.67 -3.36
N VAL A 65 -9.97 -2.19 -3.25
CA VAL A 65 -9.41 -2.62 -1.97
C VAL A 65 -9.26 -1.44 -1.02
N ALA A 66 -8.72 -0.32 -1.50
CA ALA A 66 -8.56 0.89 -0.70
C ALA A 66 -9.90 1.40 -0.18
N THR A 67 -10.92 1.41 -1.05
CA THR A 67 -12.28 1.83 -0.66
C THR A 67 -12.85 0.94 0.43
N ALA A 68 -12.67 -0.37 0.29
CA ALA A 68 -13.17 -1.33 1.29
C ALA A 68 -12.47 -1.14 2.63
N LEU A 69 -11.17 -0.92 2.64
CA LEU A 69 -10.42 -0.69 3.87
C LEU A 69 -10.83 0.63 4.54
N ALA A 70 -11.01 1.68 3.76
CA ALA A 70 -11.45 2.98 4.28
C ALA A 70 -12.85 2.90 4.88
N ALA A 71 -13.76 2.18 4.22
CA ALA A 71 -15.14 2.01 4.70
C ALA A 71 -15.20 1.25 6.04
N ALA A 72 -14.24 0.36 6.26
CA ALA A 72 -14.15 -0.42 7.49
C ALA A 72 -13.32 0.29 8.58
N ASP A 73 -12.93 1.55 8.35
CA ASP A 73 -12.06 2.31 9.25
C ASP A 73 -10.75 1.56 9.52
N GLY A 74 -10.19 1.00 8.46
CA GLY A 74 -8.99 0.17 8.51
C GLY A 74 -7.70 0.96 8.46
N PRO A 75 -6.60 0.32 8.05
CA PRO A 75 -5.28 0.95 8.01
C PRO A 75 -5.23 2.07 6.99
N ALA A 76 -4.26 2.97 7.17
CA ALA A 76 -3.97 3.99 6.18
C ALA A 76 -3.45 3.33 4.90
N VAL A 77 -3.95 3.75 3.74
CA VAL A 77 -3.56 3.17 2.46
C VAL A 77 -2.74 4.17 1.65
N VAL A 78 -1.58 3.75 1.20
CA VAL A 78 -0.75 4.49 0.25
C VAL A 78 -0.72 3.66 -1.04
N LEU A 79 -1.21 4.24 -2.12
CA LEU A 79 -1.26 3.57 -3.42
C LEU A 79 0.07 3.71 -4.15
N ILE A 80 0.45 2.66 -4.86
CA ILE A 80 1.63 2.67 -5.74
C ILE A 80 1.27 2.10 -7.10
N SER A 81 2.00 2.51 -8.14
CA SER A 81 1.84 1.97 -9.48
C SER A 81 3.07 2.30 -10.31
N SER A 82 3.29 1.52 -11.36
CA SER A 82 4.29 1.85 -12.39
C SER A 82 3.84 3.00 -13.27
N ARG A 83 2.55 3.39 -13.21
CA ARG A 83 2.02 4.54 -13.94
C ARG A 83 2.11 5.80 -13.10
N GLU A 84 2.04 6.97 -13.76
CA GLU A 84 2.04 8.25 -13.09
C GLU A 84 0.67 8.57 -12.47
N ALA A 85 0.67 9.45 -11.45
CA ALA A 85 -0.54 9.83 -10.74
C ALA A 85 -1.61 10.42 -11.64
N ASP A 86 -1.22 11.11 -12.70
CA ASP A 86 -2.15 11.74 -13.64
C ASP A 86 -3.06 10.74 -14.35
N ASP A 87 -2.60 9.48 -14.48
CA ASP A 87 -3.38 8.43 -15.12
C ASP A 87 -4.59 8.02 -14.28
N TYR A 88 -4.58 8.31 -12.98
CA TYR A 88 -5.62 7.87 -12.05
C TYR A 88 -6.48 9.02 -11.52
N GLY A 89 -5.95 10.23 -11.52
CA GLY A 89 -6.70 11.44 -11.21
C GLY A 89 -7.53 11.37 -9.94
N ARG A 90 -8.84 11.57 -10.13
CA ARG A 90 -9.80 11.65 -9.02
C ARG A 90 -9.96 10.35 -8.25
N ARG A 91 -9.60 9.21 -8.85
CA ARG A 91 -9.77 7.91 -8.19
C ARG A 91 -8.94 7.80 -6.92
N VAL A 92 -7.77 8.42 -6.91
CA VAL A 92 -6.89 8.41 -5.72
C VAL A 92 -7.59 9.07 -4.54
N ALA A 93 -8.15 10.26 -4.75
CA ALA A 93 -8.85 10.96 -3.67
C ALA A 93 -10.15 10.26 -3.29
N ALA A 94 -10.90 9.75 -4.28
CA ALA A 94 -12.21 9.18 -4.05
C ALA A 94 -12.20 7.85 -3.29
N CYS A 95 -11.09 7.10 -3.32
CA CYS A 95 -11.02 5.79 -2.69
C CYS A 95 -10.65 5.83 -1.20
N GLY A 96 -10.39 7.01 -0.66
CA GLY A 96 -10.02 7.14 0.76
C GLY A 96 -8.56 6.85 1.08
N ALA A 97 -7.71 6.66 0.06
CA ALA A 97 -6.27 6.50 0.28
C ALA A 97 -5.63 7.81 0.74
N ARG A 98 -4.52 7.70 1.45
CA ARG A 98 -3.73 8.86 1.87
C ARG A 98 -3.05 9.55 0.69
N GLY A 99 -2.74 8.80 -0.36
CA GLY A 99 -2.13 9.35 -1.56
C GLY A 99 -1.59 8.27 -2.45
N PHE A 100 -0.79 8.69 -3.43
CA PHE A 100 -0.26 7.85 -4.48
C PHE A 100 1.21 8.17 -4.70
N ILE A 101 2.03 7.12 -4.85
CA ILE A 101 3.45 7.26 -5.17
C ILE A 101 3.75 6.39 -6.40
N PRO A 102 4.30 6.97 -7.49
CA PRO A 102 4.83 6.14 -8.57
C PRO A 102 5.94 5.23 -8.01
N LYS A 103 6.00 3.98 -8.44
CA LYS A 103 6.98 3.02 -7.90
C LYS A 103 8.42 3.55 -8.02
N SER A 104 8.72 4.26 -9.10
CA SER A 104 10.05 4.84 -9.31
C SER A 104 10.42 5.92 -8.29
N LYS A 105 9.45 6.46 -7.58
CA LYS A 105 9.65 7.54 -6.60
C LYS A 105 9.44 7.08 -5.17
N LEU A 106 9.25 5.80 -4.95
CA LEU A 106 9.06 5.28 -3.60
C LEU A 106 10.33 5.47 -2.77
N SER A 107 10.15 6.09 -1.61
CA SER A 107 11.21 6.23 -0.60
C SER A 107 10.55 6.24 0.78
N ALA A 108 11.35 6.07 1.81
CA ALA A 108 10.84 6.17 3.18
C ALA A 108 10.24 7.56 3.43
N ALA A 109 10.85 8.62 2.88
CA ALA A 109 10.37 9.98 3.05
C ALA A 109 9.02 10.20 2.35
N THR A 110 8.86 9.76 1.10
CA THR A 110 7.60 9.94 0.37
C THR A 110 6.48 9.13 1.01
N PHE A 111 6.77 7.91 1.44
CA PHE A 111 5.80 7.06 2.12
C PHE A 111 5.40 7.68 3.46
N GLY A 112 6.37 8.06 4.29
CA GLY A 112 6.11 8.62 5.61
C GLY A 112 5.32 9.92 5.57
N ALA A 113 5.58 10.77 4.57
CA ALA A 113 4.87 12.04 4.42
C ALA A 113 3.36 11.84 4.25
N LEU A 114 2.95 10.75 3.60
CA LEU A 114 1.53 10.45 3.38
C LEU A 114 0.85 9.84 4.61
N LEU A 115 1.62 9.34 5.57
CA LEU A 115 1.07 8.77 6.80
C LEU A 115 0.84 9.80 7.90
N GLU A 116 1.40 10.98 7.75
CA GLU A 116 1.27 12.05 8.74
C GLU A 116 -0.04 12.80 8.64
#